data_0ffe8cf8863228d5af9ec4f9ab43a0d5
#
_entry.id   0ffe8cf8863228d5af9ec4f9ab43a0d5
#
_cell.length_a   1.000
_cell.length_b   1.000
_cell.length_c   1.000
_cell.angle_alpha   90.00
_cell.angle_beta   90.00
_cell.angle_gamma   90.00
#
_symmetry.space_group_name_H-M   'P 1'
#
loop_
_entity.id
_entity.type
_entity.pdbx_description
1 polymer ?
#
loop_
_entity_poly.entity_id
_entity_poly.type
_entity_poly.pdbx_seq_one_letter_code
_entity_poly.pdbx_strand_id
1 'polypeptide(L)' 'MADSERVRVEVGFDGGQVIGGFVDLASADELERALHEDGPRVVVLDTEDGPYHVVVPRVAYLRRFTRASRVGFA' A
#
# COMPACT_ATOMS: atom_id res chain seq x y z
N MET A 1 -7.09 -17.89 8.77
CA MET A 1 -7.05 -17.65 8.67
C MET A 1 -6.67 -17.29 8.13
N ALA A 2 -6.70 -17.29 8.16
CA ALA A 2 -6.26 -16.80 7.75
C ALA A 2 -5.84 -16.49 6.65
N ASP A 3 -5.86 -16.44 6.11
CA ASP A 3 -5.58 -16.25 5.01
C ASP A 3 -5.86 -15.05 4.51
N SER A 4 -5.33 -14.06 5.01
CA SER A 4 -5.40 -12.84 4.55
C SER A 4 -4.84 -12.78 3.21
N GLU A 5 -5.51 -12.22 2.30
CA GLU A 5 -5.02 -12.01 0.99
C GLU A 5 -3.99 -10.95 1.01
N ARG A 6 -2.96 -11.08 0.20
CA ARG A 6 -1.89 -10.12 0.13
C ARG A 6 -1.80 -9.56 -1.26
N VAL A 7 -1.40 -8.29 -1.34
CA VAL A 7 -1.27 -7.63 -2.63
C VAL A 7 0.09 -6.93 -2.65
N ARG A 8 0.71 -6.91 -3.79
CA ARG A 8 1.99 -6.25 -3.94
C ARG A 8 1.78 -4.77 -4.14
N VAL A 9 2.52 -3.96 -3.39
CA VAL A 9 2.39 -2.51 -3.50
C VAL A 9 3.77 -1.87 -3.54
N GLU A 10 3.79 -0.65 -3.99
CA GLU A 10 4.97 0.18 -3.93
C GLU A 10 4.49 1.54 -3.45
N VAL A 11 5.13 2.07 -2.42
CA VAL A 11 4.75 3.36 -1.86
C VAL A 11 5.95 4.28 -1.95
N GLY A 12 5.78 5.40 -2.62
CA GLY A 12 6.82 6.39 -2.73
C GLY A 12 6.53 7.57 -1.83
N PHE A 13 7.57 8.13 -1.27
CA PHE A 13 7.44 9.23 -0.34
C PHE A 13 8.07 10.49 -0.92
N ASP A 14 7.69 11.63 -0.38
CA ASP A 14 8.11 12.90 -0.94
C ASP A 14 9.61 13.13 -0.81
N GLY A 15 10.28 12.42 0.05
CA GLY A 15 11.73 12.52 0.17
C GLY A 15 12.48 11.60 -0.77
N GLY A 16 11.78 10.86 -1.60
CA GLY A 16 12.42 9.96 -2.54
C GLY A 16 12.53 8.52 -2.09
N GLN A 17 12.16 8.24 -0.84
CA GLN A 17 12.21 6.86 -0.38
C GLN A 17 11.08 6.07 -0.99
N VAL A 18 11.32 4.79 -1.19
CA VAL A 18 10.32 3.91 -1.76
C VAL A 18 10.33 2.63 -0.94
N ILE A 19 9.17 2.17 -0.56
CA ILE A 19 9.07 0.85 0.04
C ILE A 19 8.19 0.01 -0.85
N GLY A 20 8.46 -1.27 -0.87
CA GLY A 20 7.69 -2.18 -1.71
C GLY A 20 7.62 -3.54 -1.09
N GLY A 21 6.62 -4.28 -1.45
CA GLY A 21 6.47 -5.62 -0.96
C GLY A 21 5.01 -6.03 -0.94
N PHE A 22 4.76 -7.17 -0.30
CA PHE A 22 3.41 -7.68 -0.20
C PHE A 22 2.82 -7.25 1.13
N VAL A 23 1.62 -6.72 1.10
CA VAL A 23 0.95 -6.25 2.30
C VAL A 23 -0.44 -6.87 2.35
N ASP A 24 -0.99 -6.86 3.53
CA ASP A 24 -2.35 -7.31 3.73
C ASP A 24 -3.31 -6.44 2.91
N LEU A 25 -4.25 -7.07 2.26
CA LEU A 25 -5.16 -6.35 1.38
C LEU A 25 -5.92 -5.26 2.11
N ALA A 26 -6.35 -5.53 3.33
CA ALA A 26 -7.08 -4.53 4.09
C ALA A 26 -6.22 -3.32 4.38
N SER A 27 -4.91 -3.52 4.61
CA SER A 27 -3.99 -2.41 4.85
C SER A 27 -3.86 -1.56 3.60
N ALA A 28 -3.75 -2.21 2.45
CA ALA A 28 -3.60 -1.47 1.19
C ALA A 28 -4.85 -0.65 0.91
N ASP A 29 -6.01 -1.23 1.17
CA ASP A 29 -7.27 -0.52 0.97
C ASP A 29 -7.36 0.68 1.89
N GLU A 30 -6.89 0.51 3.11
CA GLU A 30 -6.95 1.60 4.07
C GLU A 30 -6.04 2.75 3.68
N LEU A 31 -4.84 2.44 3.22
CA LEU A 31 -3.94 3.48 2.77
C LEU A 31 -4.50 4.21 1.55
N GLU A 32 -5.03 3.46 0.62
CA GLU A 32 -5.60 4.07 -0.57
C GLU A 32 -6.74 5.00 -0.20
N ARG A 33 -7.58 4.57 0.71
CA ARG A 33 -8.70 5.41 1.15
C ARG A 33 -8.18 6.68 1.84
N ALA A 34 -7.14 6.53 2.67
CA ALA A 34 -6.61 7.67 3.38
C ALA A 34 -5.98 8.70 2.45
N LEU A 35 -5.49 8.24 1.31
CA LEU A 35 -4.91 9.17 0.34
C LEU A 35 -5.97 9.96 -0.40
N HIS A 36 -7.16 9.42 -0.50
CA HIS A 36 -8.25 10.09 -1.23
C HIS A 36 -9.16 10.91 -0.34
N GLU A 37 -9.15 10.62 0.95
CA GLU A 37 -10.06 11.26 1.88
C GLU A 37 -9.29 11.90 3.01
N ASP A 38 -9.95 12.78 3.71
CA ASP A 38 -9.35 13.37 4.86
C ASP A 38 -9.43 12.36 5.94
N GLY A 39 -8.52 11.54 6.08
CA GLY A 39 -8.54 10.45 7.04
C GLY A 39 -7.41 10.51 8.00
N PRO A 40 -7.04 9.36 8.55
CA PRO A 40 -5.96 9.33 9.54
C PRO A 40 -4.64 9.74 8.93
N ARG A 41 -3.79 10.31 9.76
CA ARG A 41 -2.49 10.74 9.30
C ARG A 41 -1.50 9.59 9.23
N VAL A 42 -1.78 8.51 9.92
CA VAL A 42 -0.89 7.35 9.92
C VAL A 42 -1.72 6.12 9.62
N VAL A 43 -1.26 5.33 8.68
CA VAL A 43 -1.88 4.06 8.34
C VAL A 43 -0.82 2.99 8.50
N VAL A 44 -1.19 1.86 9.07
CA VAL A 44 -0.25 0.77 9.26
C VAL A 44 -0.39 -0.20 8.10
N LEU A 45 0.72 -0.43 7.42
CA LEU A 45 0.79 -1.44 6.37
C LEU A 45 1.36 -2.71 6.98
N ASP A 46 0.60 -3.77 6.95
CA ASP A 46 0.99 -5.03 7.56
C ASP A 46 1.73 -5.86 6.52
N THR A 47 3.03 -5.93 6.65
CA THR A 47 3.86 -6.64 5.69
C THR A 47 4.49 -7.86 6.33
N GLU A 48 5.12 -8.68 5.51
CA GLU A 48 5.80 -9.85 6.03
C GLU A 48 6.94 -9.49 6.96
N ASP A 49 7.51 -8.31 6.77
CA ASP A 49 8.60 -7.87 7.62
C ASP A 49 8.10 -7.15 8.85
N GLY A 50 6.81 -7.10 9.04
CA GLY A 50 6.22 -6.43 10.18
C GLY A 50 5.44 -5.22 9.73
N PRO A 51 4.89 -4.47 10.67
CA PRO A 51 4.06 -3.33 10.32
C PRO A 51 4.91 -2.10 10.00
N TYR A 52 4.52 -1.39 8.96
CA TYR A 52 5.09 -0.10 8.65
C TYR A 52 4.06 0.96 8.98
N HIS A 53 4.44 1.92 9.79
CA HIS A 53 3.54 3.03 10.15
C HIS A 53 3.80 4.14 9.14
N VAL A 54 2.89 4.29 8.21
CA VAL A 54 3.07 5.17 7.06
C VAL A 54 2.45 6.52 7.38
N VAL A 55 3.25 7.58 7.24
CA VAL A 55 2.78 8.94 7.47
C VAL A 55 2.13 9.41 6.19
N VAL A 56 0.82 9.43 6.18
CA VAL A 56 0.05 9.63 4.96
C VAL A 56 0.39 10.94 4.24
N PRO A 57 0.52 12.08 4.93
CA PRO A 57 0.84 13.31 4.21
C PRO A 57 2.19 13.32 3.50
N ARG A 58 3.05 12.34 3.80
CA ARG A 58 4.34 12.29 3.13
C ARG A 58 4.35 11.33 1.95
N VAL A 59 3.24 10.67 1.67
CA VAL A 59 3.16 9.72 0.57
C VAL A 59 2.96 10.50 -0.71
N ALA A 60 3.85 10.26 -1.68
CA ALA A 60 3.72 10.86 -2.99
C ALA A 60 2.87 10.02 -3.91
N TYR A 61 2.97 8.69 -3.78
CA TYR A 61 2.13 7.82 -4.60
C TYR A 61 2.01 6.45 -3.96
N LEU A 62 0.97 5.75 -4.32
CA LEU A 62 0.78 4.35 -3.98
C LEU A 62 0.49 3.63 -5.29
N ARG A 63 1.27 2.59 -5.56
CA ARG A 63 1.05 1.77 -6.73
C ARG A 63 0.68 0.38 -6.27
N ARG A 64 -0.42 -0.14 -6.78
CA ARG A 64 -0.84 -1.49 -6.47
C ARG A 64 -0.66 -2.33 -7.72
N PHE A 65 0.06 -3.44 -7.58
CA PHE A 65 0.28 -4.31 -8.70
C PHE A 65 -0.86 -5.32 -8.73
N THR A 66 -1.46 -5.53 -9.88
CA THR A 66 -2.54 -6.47 -9.96
C THR A 66 -2.14 -7.59 -10.87
N ARG A 67 -2.67 -8.77 -10.55
CA ARG A 67 -2.39 -9.87 -11.33
C ARG A 67 -2.96 -9.71 -12.66
N ALA A 68 -4.07 -9.08 -12.79
CA ALA A 68 -4.74 -8.94 -14.05
C ALA A 68 -3.99 -8.08 -15.00
N SER A 69 -3.09 -7.28 -14.50
CA SER A 69 -2.40 -6.36 -15.36
C SER A 69 -1.59 -7.04 -16.42
N ARG A 70 -1.28 -8.31 -16.22
CA ARG A 70 -0.47 -8.95 -17.18
C ARG A 70 -1.28 -9.30 -18.36
N VAL A 71 -2.52 -9.16 -18.31
CA VAL A 71 -3.26 -9.54 -19.31
C VAL A 71 -3.28 -8.59 -20.35
N GLY A 72 -3.03 -8.28 -20.64
CA GLY A 72 -3.05 -7.47 -21.41
C GLY A 72 -3.27 -6.75 -21.99
N PHE A 73 -3.27 -6.29 -22.16
CA PHE A 73 -3.29 -5.65 -22.45
C PHE A 73 -2.85 -5.63 -23.10
N ALA A 74 -2.85 -5.83 -23.36
CA ALA A 74 -2.60 -5.74 -23.87
C ALA A 74 -2.63 -5.46 -24.44
#